data_2d15a13e1963e19871670d29d10fdfcb
#
_entry.id   2d15a13e1963e19871670d29d10fdfcb
#
_cell.length_a   1.000
_cell.length_b   1.000
_cell.length_c   1.000
_cell.angle_alpha   90.00
_cell.angle_beta   90.00
_cell.angle_gamma   90.00
#
_symmetry.space_group_name_H-M   'P 1'
#
loop_
_entity.id
_entity.type
_entity.pdbx_description
1 polymer ?
#
loop_
_entity_poly.entity_id
_entity_poly.type
_entity_poly.pdbx_seq_one_letter_code
_entity_poly.pdbx_strand_id
1 'polypeptide(L)'
;TGSTEIATSINFQQRPEYQRNIAGAGIKYNWRWRRINFTFNLLDLSYIYLPYMTDAFKDKYMKPTSSIRFSYEDHFIMRWGFGINMSNRRNMTFNTSSFYTFRANVRTAGNLLYGISHLINQQKNEDGVYEIFNIQYSQFAKADIDFAYNWYVTEKSRFVFHTGLGVGIP
;
A
#
# COMPACT_ATOMS: atom_id res chain seq x y z
N THR A 1 -6.73 22.26 8.51
CA THR A 1 -7.40 21.25 9.36
C THR A 1 -6.68 19.93 9.22
N GLY A 2 -6.47 19.25 10.34
CA GLY A 2 -5.87 17.92 10.41
C GLY A 2 -6.85 16.92 11.03
N SER A 3 -6.72 15.64 10.67
CA SER A 3 -7.45 14.53 11.28
C SER A 3 -6.57 13.31 11.39
N THR A 4 -6.66 12.61 12.49
CA THR A 4 -6.01 11.32 12.70
C THR A 4 -7.06 10.23 12.57
N GLU A 5 -6.74 9.19 11.82
CA GLU A 5 -7.57 8.01 11.63
C GLU A 5 -6.80 6.80 12.16
N ILE A 6 -7.44 6.05 13.04
CA ILE A 6 -6.94 4.78 13.55
C ILE A 6 -7.90 3.71 13.04
N ALA A 7 -7.38 2.70 12.38
CA ALA A 7 -8.15 1.63 11.79
C ALA A 7 -7.60 0.27 12.22
N THR A 8 -8.49 -0.67 12.47
CA THR A 8 -8.15 -2.08 12.65
C THR A 8 -9.00 -2.91 11.70
N SER A 9 -8.46 -3.98 11.20
CA SER A 9 -9.15 -4.89 10.29
C SER A 9 -8.83 -6.34 10.58
N ILE A 10 -9.81 -7.20 10.43
CA ILE A 10 -9.63 -8.64 10.47
C ILE A 10 -10.35 -9.20 9.25
N ASN A 11 -9.67 -10.02 8.48
CA ASN A 11 -10.22 -10.68 7.30
C ASN A 11 -9.96 -12.18 7.40
N PHE A 12 -11.02 -12.97 7.28
CA PHE A 12 -10.97 -14.42 7.25
C PHE A 12 -11.36 -14.89 5.85
N GLN A 13 -10.46 -15.62 5.21
CA GLN A 13 -10.70 -16.22 3.92
C GLN A 13 -10.56 -17.73 4.04
N GLN A 14 -11.66 -18.44 3.78
CA GLN A 14 -11.67 -19.89 3.75
C GLN A 14 -11.95 -20.39 2.34
N ARG A 15 -11.09 -21.27 1.86
CA ARG A 15 -11.23 -21.98 0.60
C ARG A 15 -10.99 -23.47 0.84
N PRO A 16 -11.45 -24.36 -0.06
CA PRO A 16 -11.20 -25.78 0.08
C PRO A 16 -9.72 -26.14 0.18
N GLU A 17 -8.86 -25.36 -0.48
CA GLU A 17 -7.42 -25.61 -0.59
C GLU A 17 -6.60 -24.97 0.53
N TYR A 18 -7.07 -23.85 1.12
CA TYR A 18 -6.36 -23.14 2.18
C TYR A 18 -7.27 -22.26 3.03
N GLN A 19 -6.81 -21.96 4.22
CA GLN A 19 -7.38 -20.91 5.08
C GLN A 19 -6.36 -19.81 5.28
N ARG A 20 -6.79 -18.56 5.14
CA ARG A 20 -5.95 -17.38 5.30
C ARG A 20 -6.62 -16.36 6.19
N ASN A 21 -5.92 -15.95 7.23
CA ASN A 21 -6.35 -14.94 8.18
C ASN A 21 -5.43 -13.72 8.04
N ILE A 22 -6.01 -12.54 7.96
CA ILE A 22 -5.26 -11.29 7.88
C ILE A 22 -5.73 -10.39 9.01
N ALA A 23 -4.83 -10.00 9.89
CA ALA A 23 -5.06 -8.98 10.90
C ALA A 23 -4.29 -7.71 10.51
N GLY A 24 -4.94 -6.57 10.62
CA GLY A 24 -4.35 -5.29 10.27
C GLY A 24 -4.64 -4.22 11.31
N ALA A 25 -3.69 -3.30 11.48
CA ALA A 25 -3.83 -2.09 12.28
C ALA A 25 -3.09 -0.93 11.61
N GLY A 26 -3.69 0.24 11.60
CA GLY A 26 -3.09 1.39 10.93
C GLY A 26 -3.38 2.71 11.61
N ILE A 27 -2.44 3.63 11.46
CA ILE A 27 -2.54 5.02 11.89
C ILE A 27 -2.24 5.90 10.69
N LYS A 28 -3.20 6.74 10.33
CA LYS A 28 -3.10 7.66 9.22
C LYS A 28 -3.40 9.07 9.70
N TYR A 29 -2.57 10.03 9.29
CA TYR A 29 -2.78 11.45 9.54
C TYR A 29 -3.08 12.16 8.23
N ASN A 30 -4.23 12.84 8.15
CA ASN A 30 -4.63 13.65 7.03
C ASN A 30 -4.53 15.12 7.42
N TRP A 31 -3.86 15.90 6.59
CA TRP A 31 -3.74 17.33 6.78
C TRP A 31 -4.12 18.08 5.52
N ARG A 32 -5.00 19.05 5.64
CA ARG A 32 -5.45 19.87 4.53
C ARG A 32 -4.94 21.30 4.67
N TRP A 33 -4.23 21.73 3.64
CA TRP A 33 -3.76 23.10 3.51
C TRP A 33 -4.25 23.68 2.18
N ARG A 34 -5.17 24.64 2.24
CA ARG A 34 -5.83 25.23 1.06
C ARG A 34 -6.45 24.15 0.16
N ARG A 35 -5.86 23.90 -1.02
CA ARG A 35 -6.32 22.93 -2.03
C ARG A 35 -5.50 21.64 -2.06
N ILE A 36 -4.57 21.51 -1.14
CA ILE A 36 -3.65 20.38 -1.04
C ILE A 36 -4.07 19.54 0.17
N ASN A 37 -4.29 18.28 -0.08
CA ASN A 37 -4.49 17.28 0.97
C ASN A 37 -3.22 16.45 1.06
N PHE A 38 -2.65 16.41 2.24
CA PHE A 38 -1.53 15.56 2.60
C PHE A 38 -2.05 14.37 3.38
N THR A 39 -1.56 13.20 3.06
CA THR A 39 -1.87 11.96 3.77
C THR A 39 -0.57 11.32 4.22
N PHE A 40 -0.41 11.12 5.50
CA PHE A 40 0.70 10.41 6.11
C PHE A 40 0.17 9.08 6.66
N ASN A 41 0.55 7.98 6.06
CA ASN A 41 0.38 6.67 6.65
C ASN A 41 1.56 6.45 7.59
N LEU A 42 1.38 6.76 8.86
CA LEU A 42 2.43 6.70 9.88
C LEU A 42 2.80 5.26 10.20
N LEU A 43 1.79 4.40 10.22
CA LEU A 43 1.92 2.98 10.48
C LEU A 43 0.77 2.25 9.80
N ASP A 44 1.09 1.21 9.06
CA ASP A 44 0.12 0.27 8.49
C ASP A 44 0.71 -1.14 8.62
N LEU A 45 0.22 -1.87 9.60
CA LEU A 45 0.65 -3.21 9.94
C LEU A 45 -0.34 -4.22 9.37
N SER A 46 0.17 -5.26 8.76
CA SER A 46 -0.63 -6.40 8.31
C SER A 46 0.11 -7.69 8.65
N TYR A 47 -0.56 -8.57 9.38
CA TYR A 47 -0.09 -9.92 9.66
C TYR A 47 -0.95 -10.91 8.90
N ILE A 48 -0.32 -11.70 8.07
CA ILE A 48 -0.95 -12.73 7.25
C ILE A 48 -0.55 -14.08 7.85
N TYR A 49 -1.56 -14.88 8.16
CA TYR A 49 -1.40 -16.19 8.78
C TYR A 49 -2.23 -17.24 8.03
N LEU A 50 -1.59 -18.35 7.64
CA LEU A 50 -2.22 -19.46 6.93
C LEU A 50 -2.23 -20.74 7.80
N PRO A 51 -3.26 -20.91 8.67
CA PRO A 51 -3.33 -22.04 9.59
C PRO A 51 -3.54 -23.38 8.88
N TYR A 52 -4.06 -23.38 7.68
CA TYR A 52 -4.36 -24.58 6.91
C TYR A 52 -4.05 -24.43 5.44
N MET A 53 -3.44 -25.45 4.86
CA MET A 53 -3.16 -25.57 3.44
C MET A 53 -3.08 -27.06 3.06
N THR A 54 -3.75 -27.45 2.00
CA THR A 54 -3.73 -28.84 1.49
C THR A 54 -2.37 -29.20 0.88
N ASP A 55 -1.97 -30.46 0.97
CA ASP A 55 -0.69 -30.91 0.41
C ASP A 55 -0.63 -30.73 -1.11
N ALA A 56 -1.74 -30.97 -1.81
CA ALA A 56 -1.84 -30.74 -3.27
C ALA A 56 -1.60 -29.27 -3.63
N PHE A 57 -2.03 -28.33 -2.78
CA PHE A 57 -1.78 -26.89 -2.99
C PHE A 57 -0.31 -26.54 -2.70
N LYS A 58 0.26 -27.10 -1.63
CA LYS A 58 1.69 -26.92 -1.29
C LYS A 58 2.59 -27.40 -2.43
N ASP A 59 2.38 -28.60 -2.93
CA ASP A 59 3.19 -29.20 -4.01
C ASP A 59 3.12 -28.40 -5.31
N LYS A 60 2.00 -27.73 -5.56
CA LYS A 60 1.79 -26.94 -6.78
C LYS A 60 2.37 -25.53 -6.69
N TYR A 61 2.22 -24.84 -5.56
CA TYR A 61 2.49 -23.42 -5.44
C TYR A 61 3.62 -23.05 -4.47
N MET A 62 3.99 -23.93 -3.55
CA MET A 62 5.00 -23.66 -2.53
C MET A 62 6.42 -24.12 -2.91
N LYS A 63 6.65 -24.36 -4.22
CA LYS A 63 8.00 -24.72 -4.69
C LYS A 63 8.98 -23.56 -4.49
N PRO A 64 10.25 -23.84 -4.16
CA PRO A 64 11.26 -22.79 -3.92
C PRO A 64 11.42 -21.79 -5.06
N THR A 65 11.14 -22.22 -6.31
CA THR A 65 11.24 -21.40 -7.52
C THR A 65 9.98 -20.60 -7.84
N SER A 66 8.92 -20.74 -7.04
CA SER A 66 7.63 -20.09 -7.31
C SER A 66 7.60 -18.66 -6.74
N SER A 67 7.44 -17.65 -7.61
CA SER A 67 7.23 -16.26 -7.20
C SER A 67 5.96 -16.03 -6.37
N ILE A 68 5.02 -16.97 -6.42
CA ILE A 68 3.74 -16.89 -5.70
C ILE A 68 3.86 -17.40 -4.26
N ARG A 69 4.94 -18.13 -3.93
CA ARG A 69 5.18 -18.72 -2.62
C ARG A 69 4.98 -17.70 -1.49
N PHE A 70 5.59 -16.52 -1.61
CA PHE A 70 5.50 -15.45 -0.60
C PHE A 70 4.07 -14.98 -0.30
N SER A 71 3.14 -15.16 -1.24
CA SER A 71 1.73 -14.80 -1.02
C SER A 71 0.98 -15.79 -0.14
N TYR A 72 1.57 -16.97 0.10
CA TYR A 72 0.98 -18.09 0.83
C TYR A 72 1.84 -18.57 2.00
N GLU A 73 2.77 -17.75 2.45
CA GLU A 73 3.53 -17.94 3.69
C GLU A 73 3.07 -16.95 4.76
N ASP A 74 3.30 -17.30 6.01
CA ASP A 74 3.06 -16.39 7.11
C ASP A 74 4.06 -15.25 7.02
N HIS A 75 3.56 -14.03 6.94
CA HIS A 75 4.44 -12.88 6.86
C HIS A 75 3.81 -11.63 7.49
N PHE A 76 4.70 -10.75 7.90
CA PHE A 76 4.38 -9.48 8.48
C PHE A 76 4.75 -8.36 7.51
N ILE A 77 3.82 -7.44 7.29
CA ILE A 77 4.06 -6.28 6.45
C ILE A 77 3.87 -5.03 7.30
N MET A 78 4.93 -4.24 7.40
CA MET A 78 4.88 -2.91 7.98
C MET A 78 5.09 -1.88 6.88
N ARG A 79 4.07 -1.11 6.60
CA ARG A 79 4.09 -0.08 5.56
C ARG A 79 4.03 1.30 6.18
N TRP A 80 4.68 2.23 5.55
CA TRP A 80 4.47 3.65 5.75
C TRP A 80 4.39 4.35 4.40
N GLY A 81 3.84 5.55 4.37
CA GLY A 81 3.72 6.25 3.11
C GLY A 81 3.31 7.70 3.28
N PHE A 82 3.53 8.44 2.22
CA PHE A 82 3.17 9.83 2.11
C PHE A 82 2.45 10.06 0.78
N GLY A 83 1.35 10.79 0.83
CA GLY A 83 0.57 11.14 -0.34
C GLY A 83 0.22 12.62 -0.37
N ILE A 84 0.22 13.17 -1.58
CA ILE A 84 -0.25 14.53 -1.87
C ILE A 84 -1.38 14.40 -2.88
N ASN A 85 -2.48 15.08 -2.62
CA ASN A 85 -3.58 15.23 -3.56
C ASN A 85 -3.95 16.71 -3.67
N MET A 86 -3.83 17.26 -4.86
CA MET A 86 -4.14 18.65 -5.15
C MET A 86 -5.17 18.74 -6.28
N SER A 87 -6.20 19.56 -6.09
CA SER A 87 -7.20 19.82 -7.11
C SER A 87 -7.69 21.27 -7.02
N ASN A 88 -7.86 21.91 -8.17
CA ASN A 88 -8.49 23.23 -8.24
C ASN A 88 -9.99 23.15 -8.54
N ARG A 89 -10.58 21.96 -8.54
CA ARG A 89 -12.02 21.77 -8.72
C ARG A 89 -12.80 22.55 -7.65
N ARG A 90 -13.72 23.42 -8.09
CA ARG A 90 -14.67 24.09 -7.21
C ARG A 90 -15.89 23.21 -6.99
N ASN A 91 -16.40 23.18 -5.76
CA ASN A 91 -17.69 22.56 -5.45
C ASN A 91 -18.83 23.46 -6.00
N MET A 92 -19.07 23.40 -7.28
CA MET A 92 -20.21 24.05 -7.90
C MET A 92 -21.15 22.99 -8.45
N THR A 93 -22.45 23.24 -8.33
CA THR A 93 -23.54 22.38 -8.82
C THR A 93 -23.43 22.18 -10.34
N PHE A 94 -22.91 23.19 -11.05
CA PHE A 94 -22.62 23.14 -12.49
C PHE A 94 -21.12 23.36 -12.68
N ASN A 95 -20.44 22.35 -13.18
CA ASN A 95 -18.99 22.39 -13.38
C ASN A 95 -18.67 22.96 -14.78
N THR A 96 -18.75 24.26 -14.89
CA THR A 96 -18.56 25.03 -16.15
C THR A 96 -17.13 25.50 -16.36
N SER A 97 -16.17 25.04 -15.55
CA SER A 97 -14.78 25.46 -15.66
C SER A 97 -13.83 24.28 -15.80
N SER A 98 -12.72 24.50 -16.47
CA SER A 98 -11.61 23.55 -16.52
C SER A 98 -10.99 23.40 -15.15
N PHE A 99 -10.55 22.18 -14.82
CA PHE A 99 -9.87 21.88 -13.57
C PHE A 99 -8.82 20.78 -13.75
N TYR A 100 -7.89 20.76 -12.85
CA TYR A 100 -6.88 19.69 -12.77
C TYR A 100 -6.95 18.96 -11.44
N THR A 101 -6.42 17.73 -11.47
CA THR A 101 -6.15 16.93 -10.29
C THR A 101 -4.73 16.38 -10.40
N PHE A 102 -3.95 16.56 -9.36
CA PHE A 102 -2.61 16.02 -9.24
C PHE A 102 -2.53 15.15 -8.00
N ARG A 103 -1.97 13.96 -8.14
CA ARG A 103 -1.66 13.04 -7.03
C ARG A 103 -0.22 12.61 -7.13
N ALA A 104 0.44 12.54 -5.99
CA ALA A 104 1.73 11.88 -5.86
C ALA A 104 1.72 11.05 -4.59
N ASN A 105 2.19 9.81 -4.68
CA ASN A 105 2.26 8.91 -3.54
C ASN A 105 3.63 8.26 -3.50
N VAL A 106 4.15 8.10 -2.29
CA VAL A 106 5.32 7.28 -1.99
C VAL A 106 4.93 6.30 -0.89
N ARG A 107 5.19 5.04 -1.12
CA ARG A 107 4.92 3.96 -0.16
C ARG A 107 6.14 3.07 -0.05
N THR A 108 6.44 2.64 1.16
CA THR A 108 7.51 1.69 1.40
C THR A 108 7.07 0.71 2.47
N ALA A 109 7.55 -0.51 2.35
CA ALA A 109 7.36 -1.56 3.33
C ALA A 109 8.69 -2.18 3.72
N GLY A 110 8.81 -2.60 4.97
CA GLY A 110 9.98 -3.30 5.50
C GLY A 110 11.23 -2.45 5.71
N ASN A 111 11.39 -1.33 5.02
CA ASN A 111 12.62 -0.51 5.10
C ASN A 111 12.90 0.04 6.49
N LEU A 112 11.85 0.40 7.25
CA LEU A 112 12.02 0.83 8.64
C LEU A 112 12.50 -0.33 9.52
N LEU A 113 11.90 -1.50 9.34
CA LEU A 113 12.29 -2.72 10.05
C LEU A 113 13.71 -3.14 9.69
N TYR A 114 14.08 -3.05 8.41
CA TYR A 114 15.44 -3.28 7.94
C TYR A 114 16.45 -2.34 8.62
N GLY A 115 16.13 -1.04 8.69
CA GLY A 115 16.97 -0.07 9.38
C GLY A 115 17.13 -0.38 10.88
N ILE A 116 16.06 -0.75 11.57
CA ILE A 116 16.09 -1.14 12.98
C ILE A 116 16.89 -2.44 13.13
N SER A 117 16.64 -3.48 12.33
CA SER A 117 17.35 -4.76 12.38
C SER A 117 18.84 -4.58 12.15
N HIS A 118 19.25 -3.66 11.28
CA HIS A 118 20.65 -3.33 11.04
C HIS A 118 21.29 -2.62 12.24
N LEU A 119 20.56 -1.70 12.89
CA LEU A 119 21.02 -0.97 14.08
C LEU A 119 21.22 -1.89 15.30
N ILE A 120 20.37 -2.91 15.46
CA ILE A 120 20.46 -3.87 16.58
C ILE A 120 21.30 -5.12 16.23
N ASN A 121 22.03 -5.10 15.11
CA ASN A 121 22.88 -6.21 14.65
C ASN A 121 22.17 -7.58 14.57
N GLN A 122 20.90 -7.59 14.17
CA GLN A 122 20.15 -8.81 14.02
C GLN A 122 20.73 -9.68 12.87
N GLN A 123 20.88 -10.97 13.12
CA GLN A 123 21.37 -11.90 12.10
C GLN A 123 20.28 -12.20 11.07
N LYS A 124 20.69 -12.40 9.82
CA LYS A 124 19.82 -12.88 8.75
C LYS A 124 19.63 -14.40 8.88
N ASN A 125 18.47 -14.90 8.47
CA ASN A 125 18.22 -16.32 8.36
C ASN A 125 19.03 -16.97 7.21
N GLU A 126 18.91 -18.29 7.04
CA GLU A 126 19.61 -19.04 5.98
C GLU A 126 19.24 -18.57 4.57
N ASP A 127 18.06 -18.00 4.37
CA ASP A 127 17.58 -17.41 3.11
C ASP A 127 18.04 -15.95 2.92
N GLY A 128 18.82 -15.39 3.84
CA GLY A 128 19.34 -14.01 3.76
C GLY A 128 18.32 -12.91 4.08
N VAL A 129 17.18 -13.26 4.65
CA VAL A 129 16.08 -12.34 5.01
C VAL A 129 16.12 -12.07 6.52
N TYR A 130 15.79 -10.84 6.91
CA TYR A 130 15.58 -10.52 8.32
C TYR A 130 14.21 -11.01 8.79
N GLU A 131 14.15 -11.50 10.02
CA GLU A 131 12.92 -11.94 10.67
C GLU A 131 12.67 -11.14 11.94
N ILE A 132 11.39 -10.84 12.20
CA ILE A 132 10.93 -10.31 13.46
C ILE A 132 10.02 -11.34 14.09
N PHE A 133 10.33 -11.78 15.32
CA PHE A 133 9.63 -12.87 16.00
C PHE A 133 9.55 -14.17 15.17
N ASN A 134 10.62 -14.50 14.43
CA ASN A 134 10.68 -15.62 13.48
C ASN A 134 9.65 -15.52 12.33
N ILE A 135 9.26 -14.31 11.96
CA ILE A 135 8.34 -14.06 10.84
C ILE A 135 9.06 -13.20 9.81
N GLN A 136 9.05 -13.62 8.56
CA GLN A 136 9.61 -12.89 7.43
C GLN A 136 8.84 -11.60 7.18
N TYR A 137 9.52 -10.55 6.74
CA TYR A 137 8.87 -9.32 6.33
C TYR A 137 9.27 -8.89 4.91
N SER A 138 8.28 -8.40 4.18
CA SER A 138 8.45 -7.94 2.81
C SER A 138 9.06 -6.55 2.77
N GLN A 139 9.99 -6.34 1.86
CA GLN A 139 10.58 -5.03 1.56
C GLN A 139 10.15 -4.60 0.16
N PHE A 140 9.71 -3.37 0.03
CA PHE A 140 9.53 -2.72 -1.26
C PHE A 140 9.46 -1.20 -1.11
N ALA A 141 9.74 -0.48 -2.17
CA ALA A 141 9.48 0.93 -2.30
C ALA A 141 8.71 1.19 -3.60
N LYS A 142 7.67 2.02 -3.53
CA LYS A 142 6.85 2.40 -4.68
C LYS A 142 6.58 3.90 -4.66
N ALA A 143 6.76 4.54 -5.80
CA ALA A 143 6.35 5.92 -6.03
C ALA A 143 5.45 5.99 -7.25
N ASP A 144 4.38 6.75 -7.18
CA ASP A 144 3.46 7.00 -8.28
C ASP A 144 3.05 8.48 -8.34
N ILE A 145 2.93 8.97 -9.55
CA ILE A 145 2.44 10.32 -9.88
C ILE A 145 1.33 10.19 -10.90
N ASP A 146 0.25 10.91 -10.67
CA ASP A 146 -0.95 10.90 -11.49
C ASP A 146 -1.41 12.33 -11.74
N PHE A 147 -1.67 12.69 -12.98
CA PHE A 147 -2.14 14.01 -13.37
C PHE A 147 -3.33 13.87 -14.31
N ALA A 148 -4.41 14.55 -13.99
CA ALA A 148 -5.59 14.65 -14.84
C ALA A 148 -5.97 16.11 -15.06
N TYR A 149 -6.17 16.48 -16.32
CA TYR A 149 -6.68 17.78 -16.71
C TYR A 149 -8.01 17.63 -17.43
N ASN A 150 -9.04 18.30 -16.91
CA ASN A 150 -10.38 18.34 -17.46
C ASN A 150 -10.59 19.68 -18.14
N TRP A 151 -10.58 19.70 -19.46
CA TRP A 151 -10.78 20.89 -20.24
C TRP A 151 -12.28 21.04 -20.58
N TYR A 152 -12.88 22.06 -20.02
CA TYR A 152 -14.26 22.43 -20.35
C TYR A 152 -14.28 23.17 -21.71
N VAL A 153 -15.04 22.65 -22.66
CA VAL A 153 -15.17 23.23 -24.00
C VAL A 153 -16.57 23.87 -24.18
N THR A 154 -17.61 23.10 -23.89
CA THR A 154 -19.00 23.55 -23.91
C THR A 154 -19.81 22.89 -22.81
N GLU A 155 -21.05 23.33 -22.57
CA GLU A 155 -21.95 22.70 -21.60
C GLU A 155 -22.14 21.18 -21.83
N LYS A 156 -21.99 20.72 -23.09
CA LYS A 156 -22.20 19.34 -23.49
C LYS A 156 -20.89 18.59 -23.78
N SER A 157 -19.73 19.30 -23.77
CA SER A 157 -18.45 18.71 -24.22
C SER A 157 -17.31 19.03 -23.27
N ARG A 158 -16.54 18.00 -22.93
CA ARG A 158 -15.34 18.09 -22.11
C ARG A 158 -14.28 17.15 -22.64
N PHE A 159 -13.04 17.64 -22.76
CA PHE A 159 -11.87 16.80 -22.98
C PHE A 159 -11.20 16.49 -21.66
N VAL A 160 -10.78 15.24 -21.49
CA VAL A 160 -10.03 14.79 -20.32
C VAL A 160 -8.70 14.24 -20.81
N PHE A 161 -7.63 14.85 -20.32
CA PHE A 161 -6.27 14.33 -20.46
C PHE A 161 -5.86 13.71 -19.13
N HIS A 162 -5.37 12.47 -19.18
CA HIS A 162 -4.90 11.77 -18.00
C HIS A 162 -3.56 11.10 -18.30
N THR A 163 -2.61 11.27 -17.39
CA THR A 163 -1.30 10.63 -17.45
C THR A 163 -0.88 10.17 -16.06
N GLY A 164 -0.23 9.03 -15.99
CA GLY A 164 0.29 8.46 -14.77
C GLY A 164 1.65 7.80 -15.01
N LEU A 165 2.52 7.94 -14.01
CA LEU A 165 3.83 7.29 -13.97
C LEU A 165 3.99 6.61 -12.61
N GLY A 166 4.53 5.42 -12.61
CA GLY A 166 4.80 4.67 -11.38
C GLY A 166 6.09 3.87 -11.50
N VAL A 167 6.83 3.82 -10.41
CA VAL A 167 8.01 3.00 -10.25
C VAL A 167 7.89 2.20 -8.95
N GLY A 168 8.29 0.93 -9.00
CA GLY A 168 8.37 0.04 -7.85
C GLY A 168 9.71 -0.68 -7.84
N ILE A 169 10.29 -0.78 -6.67
CA ILE A 169 11.54 -1.50 -6.41
C ILE A 169 11.21 -2.54 -5.34
N PRO A 170 11.41 -3.86 -5.62
CA PRO A 170 11.23 -4.94 -4.65
C PRO A 170 12.33 -4.97 -3.60
#